data_bcc257b6a28d0a828c13d15e1d4950bf
#
_entry.id   bcc257b6a28d0a828c13d15e1d4950bf
#
_cell.length_a   1.000
_cell.length_b   1.000
_cell.length_c   1.000
_cell.angle_alpha   90.00
_cell.angle_beta   90.00
_cell.angle_gamma   90.00
#
_symmetry.space_group_name_H-M   'P 1'
#
loop_
_entity.id
_entity.type
_entity.pdbx_description
1 polymer ?
#
loop_
_entity_poly.entity_id
_entity_poly.type
_entity_poly.pdbx_seq_one_letter_code
_entity_poly.pdbx_strand_id
1 'polypeptide(L)'
;MAASACRSGDRHAHNFPSRVDPAALHARYGDALYSQDAEETLIRAFFEDRRNGVFLDVGAGDPVKNSTTYYLENHLGWRGIAVDALAEYAVDYARLRPATRFFSYFVGDRSGLKRDFYASPDRDFSSGSGDDPRGGTYQRRQVSTITLDDLLGREGVAHVDFLSLDIEGAEPAALAGFSIGRFQPALACVEIHSAEHGRAISEYFTLHGYREIIAYRAMDGINRYFAPAP
;
A
#
# COMPACT_ATOMS: atom_id res chain seq x y z
N MET A 1 6.16 -39.81 14.08
CA MET A 1 5.23 -38.74 13.68
C MET A 1 5.40 -37.61 14.69
N ALA A 2 6.20 -36.62 14.37
CA ALA A 2 6.43 -35.43 15.23
C ALA A 2 5.73 -34.25 14.55
N ALA A 3 4.66 -33.77 15.17
CA ALA A 3 3.99 -32.56 14.77
C ALA A 3 4.91 -31.35 15.10
N SER A 4 5.40 -30.69 14.06
CA SER A 4 6.13 -29.43 14.18
C SER A 4 5.14 -28.36 14.63
N ALA A 5 5.26 -27.95 15.88
CA ALA A 5 4.51 -26.80 16.38
C ALA A 5 5.00 -25.55 15.67
N CYS A 6 4.10 -24.95 14.90
CA CYS A 6 4.28 -23.60 14.35
C CYS A 6 4.46 -22.64 15.53
N ARG A 7 5.66 -22.11 15.70
CA ARG A 7 5.95 -21.09 16.72
C ARG A 7 5.14 -19.84 16.36
N SER A 8 4.25 -19.46 17.24
CA SER A 8 3.60 -18.14 17.24
C SER A 8 4.71 -17.09 17.23
N GLY A 9 4.85 -16.38 16.10
CA GLY A 9 5.85 -15.34 15.98
C GLY A 9 5.63 -14.27 17.05
N ASP A 10 6.70 -13.91 17.71
CA ASP A 10 6.76 -12.81 18.67
C ASP A 10 6.15 -11.57 18.00
N ARG A 11 4.97 -11.18 18.48
CA ARG A 11 4.41 -9.86 18.17
C ARG A 11 5.29 -8.86 18.93
N HIS A 12 6.28 -8.33 18.26
CA HIS A 12 7.00 -7.20 18.80
C HIS A 12 5.98 -6.06 18.97
N ALA A 13 5.69 -5.71 20.21
CA ALA A 13 5.00 -4.48 20.53
C ALA A 13 5.90 -3.34 20.02
N HIS A 14 5.61 -2.85 18.82
CA HIS A 14 6.32 -1.71 18.26
C HIS A 14 6.05 -0.51 19.18
N ASN A 15 7.10 -0.09 19.88
CA ASN A 15 7.03 1.13 20.67
C ASN A 15 7.11 2.30 19.69
N PHE A 16 5.93 2.81 19.29
CA PHE A 16 5.86 3.89 18.30
C PHE A 16 6.58 5.12 18.82
N PRO A 17 7.47 5.71 18.03
CA PRO A 17 8.14 6.93 18.43
C PRO A 17 7.10 8.03 18.65
N SER A 18 7.16 8.70 19.78
CA SER A 18 6.35 9.89 20.06
C SER A 18 6.81 11.09 19.18
N ARG A 19 8.04 11.03 18.68
CA ARG A 19 8.64 11.99 17.76
C ARG A 19 9.57 11.26 16.79
N VAL A 20 9.61 11.75 15.57
CA VAL A 20 10.60 11.35 14.56
C VAL A 20 11.61 12.48 14.46
N ASP A 21 12.88 12.14 14.44
CA ASP A 21 13.96 13.06 14.09
C ASP A 21 14.32 12.82 12.60
N PRO A 22 13.91 13.73 11.69
CA PRO A 22 14.19 13.56 10.26
C PRO A 22 15.68 13.48 9.95
N ALA A 23 16.52 14.24 10.68
CA ALA A 23 17.97 14.24 10.45
C ALA A 23 18.59 12.89 10.85
N ALA A 24 18.14 12.28 11.95
CA ALA A 24 18.60 10.97 12.37
C ALA A 24 18.15 9.88 11.41
N LEU A 25 16.93 9.94 10.88
CA LEU A 25 16.45 8.99 9.87
C LEU A 25 17.22 9.13 8.56
N HIS A 26 17.42 10.37 8.09
CA HIS A 26 18.22 10.62 6.90
C HIS A 26 19.65 10.12 7.06
N ALA A 27 20.30 10.37 8.21
CA ALA A 27 21.65 9.88 8.48
C ALA A 27 21.74 8.34 8.47
N ARG A 28 20.67 7.63 8.87
CA ARG A 28 20.66 6.16 8.94
C ARG A 28 20.25 5.51 7.64
N TYR A 29 19.24 6.04 6.94
CA TYR A 29 18.60 5.39 5.80
C TYR A 29 18.86 6.09 4.47
N GLY A 30 19.39 7.33 4.48
CA GLY A 30 19.56 8.17 3.30
C GLY A 30 18.25 8.82 2.84
N ASP A 31 18.29 9.42 1.65
CA ASP A 31 17.10 9.91 0.96
C ASP A 31 16.27 8.75 0.41
N ALA A 32 14.97 8.97 0.25
CA ALA A 32 14.14 8.08 -0.55
C ALA A 32 14.66 8.06 -1.99
N LEU A 33 14.82 6.85 -2.54
CA LEU A 33 15.38 6.67 -3.88
C LEU A 33 14.30 6.47 -4.95
N TYR A 34 13.16 5.90 -4.54
CA TYR A 34 12.13 5.43 -5.47
C TYR A 34 10.74 5.95 -5.14
N SER A 35 10.39 6.16 -3.87
CA SER A 35 9.08 6.70 -3.49
C SER A 35 8.97 8.20 -3.81
N GLN A 36 7.74 8.70 -3.88
CA GLN A 36 7.48 10.09 -4.23
C GLN A 36 7.94 11.05 -3.12
N ASP A 37 7.67 10.69 -1.88
CA ASP A 37 7.98 11.47 -0.68
C ASP A 37 8.82 10.64 0.30
N ALA A 38 8.55 10.74 1.59
CA ALA A 38 9.33 10.07 2.64
C ALA A 38 8.93 8.60 2.90
N GLU A 39 8.03 8.03 2.13
CA GLU A 39 7.44 6.70 2.37
C GLU A 39 8.53 5.64 2.51
N GLU A 40 9.45 5.56 1.55
CA GLU A 40 10.54 4.59 1.57
C GLU A 40 11.35 4.68 2.88
N THR A 41 11.74 5.88 3.27
CA THR A 41 12.53 6.11 4.50
C THR A 41 11.76 5.71 5.76
N LEU A 42 10.46 6.06 5.84
CA LEU A 42 9.60 5.75 6.99
C LEU A 42 9.32 4.25 7.11
N ILE A 43 9.07 3.58 5.98
CA ILE A 43 8.85 2.12 5.93
C ILE A 43 10.12 1.38 6.34
N ARG A 44 11.27 1.78 5.80
CA ARG A 44 12.58 1.22 6.15
C ARG A 44 12.88 1.41 7.64
N ALA A 45 12.56 2.58 8.19
CA ALA A 45 12.73 2.85 9.61
C ALA A 45 11.80 1.99 10.47
N PHE A 46 10.54 1.80 10.08
CA PHE A 46 9.59 0.95 10.80
C PHE A 46 10.05 -0.52 10.85
N PHE A 47 10.50 -1.05 9.72
CA PHE A 47 10.94 -2.44 9.61
C PHE A 47 12.43 -2.64 9.91
N GLU A 48 13.19 -1.57 10.20
CA GLU A 48 14.64 -1.61 10.45
C GLU A 48 15.43 -2.32 9.35
N ASP A 49 15.07 -2.06 8.08
CA ASP A 49 15.58 -2.75 6.90
C ASP A 49 15.46 -4.29 6.97
N ARG A 50 14.44 -4.80 7.69
CA ARG A 50 14.13 -6.23 7.75
C ARG A 50 13.99 -6.82 6.35
N ARG A 51 14.60 -7.98 6.13
CA ARG A 51 14.56 -8.69 4.85
C ARG A 51 13.40 -9.68 4.76
N ASN A 52 13.04 -10.02 3.52
CA ASN A 52 12.12 -11.12 3.18
C ASN A 52 10.68 -10.96 3.71
N GLY A 53 10.15 -9.75 3.73
CA GLY A 53 8.74 -9.49 4.05
C GLY A 53 7.79 -9.71 2.88
N VAL A 54 6.51 -9.52 3.15
CA VAL A 54 5.42 -9.60 2.16
C VAL A 54 4.68 -8.27 2.13
N PHE A 55 4.56 -7.66 0.95
CA PHE A 55 3.77 -6.45 0.78
C PHE A 55 2.54 -6.65 -0.12
N LEU A 56 1.58 -5.75 0.07
CA LEU A 56 0.46 -5.51 -0.82
C LEU A 56 0.48 -4.03 -1.22
N ASP A 57 0.63 -3.77 -2.52
CA ASP A 57 0.75 -2.44 -3.11
C ASP A 57 -0.47 -2.18 -4.00
N VAL A 58 -1.33 -1.28 -3.56
CA VAL A 58 -2.63 -0.98 -4.16
C VAL A 58 -2.63 0.43 -4.73
N GLY A 59 -2.81 0.55 -6.04
CA GLY A 59 -2.51 1.75 -6.80
C GLY A 59 -1.03 1.84 -7.12
N ALA A 60 -0.43 0.69 -7.45
CA ALA A 60 1.02 0.51 -7.47
C ALA A 60 1.74 1.30 -8.59
N GLY A 61 1.01 1.76 -9.62
CA GLY A 61 1.55 2.59 -10.69
C GLY A 61 2.79 2.03 -11.39
N ASP A 62 3.75 2.90 -11.66
CA ASP A 62 5.01 2.52 -12.31
C ASP A 62 5.84 1.59 -11.39
N PRO A 63 6.43 0.51 -11.92
CA PRO A 63 7.14 -0.48 -11.11
C PRO A 63 8.38 0.05 -10.36
N VAL A 64 8.92 1.20 -10.77
CA VAL A 64 10.16 1.78 -10.23
C VAL A 64 9.98 3.22 -9.79
N LYS A 65 9.46 4.07 -10.69
CA LYS A 65 9.29 5.51 -10.45
C LYS A 65 8.12 5.74 -9.49
N ASN A 66 8.35 6.50 -8.44
CA ASN A 66 7.37 6.79 -7.38
C ASN A 66 6.86 5.53 -6.66
N SER A 67 7.63 4.44 -6.69
CA SER A 67 7.21 3.16 -6.13
C SER A 67 7.54 3.07 -4.64
N THR A 68 6.52 2.93 -3.83
CA THR A 68 6.61 2.74 -2.38
C THR A 68 7.24 1.39 -1.99
N THR A 69 7.21 0.40 -2.91
CA THR A 69 7.62 -0.98 -2.62
C THR A 69 8.84 -1.47 -3.40
N TYR A 70 9.35 -0.70 -4.37
CA TYR A 70 10.50 -1.14 -5.18
C TYR A 70 11.76 -1.39 -4.33
N TYR A 71 12.07 -0.48 -3.38
CA TYR A 71 13.21 -0.66 -2.49
C TYR A 71 13.10 -1.96 -1.68
N LEU A 72 11.91 -2.27 -1.18
CA LEU A 72 11.65 -3.47 -0.39
C LEU A 72 11.98 -4.74 -1.19
N GLU A 73 11.53 -4.82 -2.44
CA GLU A 73 11.86 -5.95 -3.30
C GLU A 73 13.34 -5.99 -3.68
N ASN A 74 13.82 -4.89 -4.28
CA ASN A 74 15.11 -4.90 -4.96
C ASN A 74 16.31 -4.93 -3.99
N HIS A 75 16.19 -4.28 -2.84
CA HIS A 75 17.29 -4.19 -1.87
C HIS A 75 17.12 -5.10 -0.65
N LEU A 76 15.88 -5.36 -0.23
CA LEU A 76 15.60 -6.13 0.99
C LEU A 76 15.05 -7.53 0.71
N GLY A 77 14.83 -7.89 -0.56
CA GLY A 77 14.38 -9.23 -0.97
C GLY A 77 12.94 -9.55 -0.54
N TRP A 78 12.10 -8.53 -0.40
CA TRP A 78 10.68 -8.72 -0.17
C TRP A 78 9.99 -9.24 -1.42
N ARG A 79 8.80 -9.79 -1.27
CA ARG A 79 7.91 -10.20 -2.35
C ARG A 79 6.51 -9.68 -2.08
N GLY A 80 5.68 -9.60 -3.12
CA GLY A 80 4.34 -9.12 -2.88
C GLY A 80 3.38 -9.21 -4.06
N ILE A 81 2.28 -8.52 -3.87
CA ILE A 81 1.27 -8.27 -4.89
C ILE A 81 1.23 -6.79 -5.13
N ALA A 82 1.24 -6.40 -6.40
CA ALA A 82 0.93 -5.06 -6.87
C ALA A 82 -0.38 -5.11 -7.66
N VAL A 83 -1.28 -4.17 -7.41
CA VAL A 83 -2.53 -4.05 -8.16
C VAL A 83 -2.74 -2.61 -8.61
N ASP A 84 -3.10 -2.45 -9.87
CA ASP A 84 -3.43 -1.16 -10.48
C ASP A 84 -4.53 -1.33 -11.53
N ALA A 85 -5.29 -0.28 -11.82
CA ALA A 85 -6.31 -0.32 -12.85
C ALA A 85 -5.71 -0.30 -14.26
N LEU A 86 -4.49 0.19 -14.44
CA LEU A 86 -3.77 0.30 -15.71
C LEU A 86 -3.02 -1.00 -16.04
N ALA A 87 -3.59 -1.82 -16.92
CA ALA A 87 -3.00 -3.09 -17.36
C ALA A 87 -1.65 -2.92 -18.08
N GLU A 88 -1.37 -1.73 -18.58
CA GLU A 88 -0.15 -1.39 -19.31
C GLU A 88 1.12 -1.55 -18.47
N TYR A 89 1.03 -1.51 -17.16
CA TYR A 89 2.16 -1.75 -16.27
C TYR A 89 2.60 -3.22 -16.21
N ALA A 90 1.73 -4.16 -16.59
CA ALA A 90 1.99 -5.60 -16.43
C ALA A 90 3.31 -6.07 -17.07
N VAL A 91 3.65 -5.55 -18.26
CA VAL A 91 4.87 -5.92 -18.98
C VAL A 91 6.11 -5.44 -18.24
N ASP A 92 6.08 -4.22 -17.70
CA ASP A 92 7.21 -3.65 -16.96
C ASP A 92 7.37 -4.30 -15.59
N TYR A 93 6.27 -4.62 -14.89
CA TYR A 93 6.32 -5.42 -13.66
C TYR A 93 6.96 -6.80 -13.90
N ALA A 94 6.53 -7.53 -14.92
CA ALA A 94 7.10 -8.84 -15.26
C ALA A 94 8.61 -8.80 -15.53
N ARG A 95 9.08 -7.69 -16.09
CA ARG A 95 10.50 -7.49 -16.42
C ARG A 95 11.34 -6.99 -15.25
N LEU A 96 10.82 -6.03 -14.46
CA LEU A 96 11.59 -5.25 -13.49
C LEU A 96 11.36 -5.71 -12.04
N ARG A 97 10.24 -6.41 -11.78
CA ARG A 97 9.78 -6.79 -10.44
C ARG A 97 9.47 -8.30 -10.37
N PRO A 98 10.47 -9.19 -10.53
CA PRO A 98 10.25 -10.63 -10.65
C PRO A 98 9.70 -11.29 -9.37
N ALA A 99 9.84 -10.67 -8.20
CA ALA A 99 9.26 -11.15 -6.95
C ALA A 99 7.88 -10.54 -6.64
N THR A 100 7.36 -9.66 -7.52
CA THR A 100 6.05 -9.01 -7.40
C THR A 100 5.10 -9.57 -8.46
N ARG A 101 3.94 -10.10 -8.03
CA ARG A 101 2.85 -10.48 -8.93
C ARG A 101 1.96 -9.25 -9.17
N PHE A 102 1.87 -8.82 -10.42
CA PHE A 102 1.03 -7.68 -10.80
C PHE A 102 -0.34 -8.14 -11.31
N PHE A 103 -1.39 -7.43 -10.90
CA PHE A 103 -2.76 -7.66 -11.34
C PHE A 103 -3.42 -6.35 -11.77
N SER A 104 -4.21 -6.39 -12.86
CA SER A 104 -4.96 -5.21 -13.29
C SER A 104 -6.43 -5.33 -12.87
N TYR A 105 -6.78 -4.54 -11.85
CA TYR A 105 -8.13 -4.43 -11.31
C TYR A 105 -8.38 -3.03 -10.74
N PHE A 106 -9.65 -2.63 -10.74
CA PHE A 106 -10.15 -1.56 -9.87
C PHE A 106 -10.45 -2.17 -8.48
N VAL A 107 -9.71 -1.76 -7.46
CA VAL A 107 -9.94 -2.28 -6.10
C VAL A 107 -11.11 -1.55 -5.44
N GLY A 108 -12.00 -2.31 -4.80
CA GLY A 108 -13.20 -1.76 -4.14
C GLY A 108 -13.86 -2.75 -3.19
N ASP A 109 -15.11 -2.45 -2.84
CA ASP A 109 -15.91 -3.21 -1.86
C ASP A 109 -16.56 -4.48 -2.44
N ARG A 110 -16.54 -4.67 -3.77
CA ARG A 110 -17.16 -5.81 -4.45
C ARG A 110 -16.32 -6.28 -5.64
N SER A 111 -16.21 -7.59 -5.79
CA SER A 111 -15.55 -8.23 -6.94
C SER A 111 -16.54 -8.50 -8.08
N GLY A 112 -15.98 -8.58 -9.30
CA GLY A 112 -16.70 -9.07 -10.48
C GLY A 112 -17.60 -8.05 -11.17
N LEU A 113 -17.58 -6.80 -10.75
CA LEU A 113 -18.28 -5.72 -11.42
C LEU A 113 -17.37 -5.09 -12.49
N LYS A 114 -17.96 -4.21 -13.32
CA LYS A 114 -17.23 -3.29 -14.20
C LYS A 114 -17.40 -1.88 -13.66
N ARG A 115 -16.28 -1.16 -13.55
CA ARG A 115 -16.26 0.25 -13.18
C ARG A 115 -15.64 1.07 -14.29
N ASP A 116 -16.16 2.27 -14.49
CA ASP A 116 -15.50 3.26 -15.30
C ASP A 116 -14.25 3.76 -14.59
N PHE A 117 -13.20 3.87 -15.34
CA PHE A 117 -11.90 4.35 -14.90
C PHE A 117 -11.39 5.35 -15.93
N TYR A 118 -10.81 6.44 -15.47
CA TYR A 118 -10.35 7.53 -16.30
C TYR A 118 -8.84 7.58 -16.28
N ALA A 119 -8.23 7.04 -17.36
CA ALA A 119 -6.80 6.94 -17.50
C ALA A 119 -6.20 8.22 -18.10
N SER A 120 -5.20 8.80 -17.44
CA SER A 120 -4.39 9.87 -18.00
C SER A 120 -3.49 9.33 -19.11
N PRO A 121 -3.25 10.11 -20.18
CA PRO A 121 -2.34 9.70 -21.27
C PRO A 121 -0.90 9.47 -20.82
N ASP A 122 -0.44 10.20 -19.82
CA ASP A 122 0.92 10.10 -19.25
C ASP A 122 1.02 9.09 -18.11
N ARG A 123 -0.10 8.51 -17.69
CA ARG A 123 -0.22 7.54 -16.60
C ARG A 123 0.12 8.08 -15.20
N ASP A 124 0.52 9.35 -15.07
CA ASP A 124 0.94 9.92 -13.79
C ASP A 124 -0.25 10.23 -12.83
N PHE A 125 -1.47 10.26 -13.37
CA PHE A 125 -2.70 10.41 -12.58
C PHE A 125 -3.84 9.69 -13.27
N SER A 126 -4.57 8.87 -12.55
CA SER A 126 -5.73 8.16 -13.08
C SER A 126 -6.75 7.90 -11.97
N SER A 127 -8.02 8.14 -12.22
CA SER A 127 -9.06 8.17 -11.18
C SER A 127 -10.32 7.43 -11.58
N GLY A 128 -11.07 6.96 -10.58
CA GLY A 128 -12.42 6.42 -10.77
C GLY A 128 -13.51 7.47 -10.92
N SER A 129 -13.25 8.75 -10.64
CA SER A 129 -14.28 9.81 -10.66
C SER A 129 -14.39 10.56 -11.97
N GLY A 130 -13.37 10.58 -12.77
CA GLY A 130 -13.29 11.38 -14.00
C GLY A 130 -13.07 12.88 -13.79
N ASP A 131 -13.01 13.31 -12.55
CA ASP A 131 -12.75 14.69 -12.18
C ASP A 131 -11.23 14.88 -12.01
N ASP A 132 -10.60 15.56 -12.98
CA ASP A 132 -9.21 15.96 -12.84
C ASP A 132 -9.11 17.42 -12.43
N PRO A 133 -8.62 17.71 -11.24
CA PRO A 133 -8.36 19.09 -10.82
C PRO A 133 -7.31 19.79 -11.71
N ARG A 134 -6.54 19.06 -12.52
CA ARG A 134 -5.53 19.58 -13.44
C ARG A 134 -6.07 19.85 -14.86
N GLY A 135 -7.34 19.47 -15.15
CA GLY A 135 -7.99 19.74 -16.43
C GLY A 135 -7.48 18.93 -17.62
N GLY A 136 -6.94 17.73 -17.37
CA GLY A 136 -6.38 16.85 -18.41
C GLY A 136 -7.43 16.17 -19.28
N THR A 137 -6.99 15.60 -20.41
CA THR A 137 -7.83 14.75 -21.27
C THR A 137 -7.68 13.30 -20.85
N TYR A 138 -8.78 12.70 -20.40
CA TYR A 138 -8.79 11.30 -19.95
C TYR A 138 -9.42 10.37 -20.95
N GLN A 139 -8.93 9.14 -20.96
CA GLN A 139 -9.57 8.02 -21.67
C GLN A 139 -10.43 7.24 -20.68
N ARG A 140 -11.75 7.25 -20.90
CA ARG A 140 -12.66 6.39 -20.14
C ARG A 140 -12.45 4.93 -20.55
N ARG A 141 -12.24 4.07 -19.57
CA ARG A 141 -12.06 2.62 -19.75
C ARG A 141 -12.97 1.87 -18.77
N GLN A 142 -13.29 0.62 -19.08
CA GLN A 142 -13.97 -0.25 -18.15
C GLN A 142 -12.99 -1.28 -17.56
N VAL A 143 -12.85 -1.25 -16.24
CA VAL A 143 -11.97 -2.15 -15.50
C VAL A 143 -12.80 -3.07 -14.60
N SER A 144 -12.41 -4.33 -14.49
CA SER A 144 -13.06 -5.28 -13.56
C SER A 144 -12.71 -4.91 -12.13
N THR A 145 -13.69 -5.02 -11.22
CA THR A 145 -13.44 -4.79 -9.79
C THR A 145 -13.00 -6.05 -9.08
N ILE A 146 -12.23 -5.88 -8.01
CA ILE A 146 -11.87 -6.92 -7.07
C ILE A 146 -11.82 -6.38 -5.65
N THR A 147 -12.16 -7.20 -4.66
CA THR A 147 -11.87 -6.91 -3.24
C THR A 147 -10.46 -7.38 -2.91
N LEU A 148 -9.83 -6.77 -1.91
CA LEU A 148 -8.52 -7.21 -1.43
C LEU A 148 -8.58 -8.63 -0.85
N ASP A 149 -9.69 -8.99 -0.21
CA ASP A 149 -9.91 -10.35 0.30
C ASP A 149 -9.90 -11.40 -0.81
N ASP A 150 -10.60 -11.14 -1.91
CA ASP A 150 -10.67 -12.06 -3.04
C ASP A 150 -9.32 -12.15 -3.77
N LEU A 151 -8.62 -11.01 -3.94
CA LEU A 151 -7.31 -11.00 -4.57
C LEU A 151 -6.31 -11.83 -3.77
N LEU A 152 -6.17 -11.54 -2.49
CA LEU A 152 -5.24 -12.25 -1.61
C LEU A 152 -5.62 -13.73 -1.43
N GLY A 153 -6.93 -14.01 -1.36
CA GLY A 153 -7.44 -15.39 -1.28
C GLY A 153 -7.13 -16.22 -2.51
N ARG A 154 -7.32 -15.68 -3.72
CA ARG A 154 -6.97 -16.34 -4.99
C ARG A 154 -5.49 -16.61 -5.12
N GLU A 155 -4.67 -15.68 -4.62
CA GLU A 155 -3.23 -15.78 -4.69
C GLU A 155 -2.60 -16.58 -3.55
N GLY A 156 -3.41 -17.12 -2.64
CA GLY A 156 -2.96 -17.94 -1.52
C GLY A 156 -2.11 -17.17 -0.50
N VAL A 157 -2.30 -15.84 -0.41
CA VAL A 157 -1.60 -15.01 0.57
C VAL A 157 -2.30 -15.13 1.92
N ALA A 158 -1.59 -15.57 2.93
CA ALA A 158 -2.12 -15.71 4.29
C ALA A 158 -1.79 -14.54 5.21
N HIS A 159 -0.75 -13.78 4.88
CA HIS A 159 -0.26 -12.67 5.71
C HIS A 159 0.38 -11.59 4.84
N VAL A 160 0.22 -10.34 5.25
CA VAL A 160 0.85 -9.16 4.66
C VAL A 160 1.62 -8.43 5.76
N ASP A 161 2.88 -8.11 5.54
CA ASP A 161 3.66 -7.29 6.48
C ASP A 161 3.41 -5.80 6.27
N PHE A 162 3.33 -5.38 5.00
CA PHE A 162 3.16 -3.98 4.63
C PHE A 162 2.04 -3.82 3.59
N LEU A 163 1.11 -2.89 3.86
CA LEU A 163 0.07 -2.43 2.95
C LEU A 163 0.38 -0.99 2.50
N SER A 164 0.53 -0.78 1.20
CA SER A 164 0.45 0.53 0.55
C SER A 164 -0.91 0.67 -0.11
N LEU A 165 -1.61 1.78 0.11
CA LEU A 165 -2.93 2.04 -0.45
C LEU A 165 -3.04 3.48 -0.91
N ASP A 166 -2.96 3.67 -2.23
CA ASP A 166 -3.02 4.96 -2.92
C ASP A 166 -3.81 4.78 -4.22
N ILE A 167 -5.12 5.04 -4.18
CA ILE A 167 -6.06 4.82 -5.30
C ILE A 167 -6.98 6.01 -5.55
N GLU A 168 -6.44 7.20 -5.30
CA GLU A 168 -7.04 8.45 -5.72
C GLU A 168 -8.51 8.63 -5.22
N GLY A 169 -8.72 8.36 -3.93
CA GLY A 169 -9.99 8.58 -3.24
C GLY A 169 -10.90 7.36 -3.13
N ALA A 170 -10.50 6.19 -3.62
CA ALA A 170 -11.26 4.95 -3.47
C ALA A 170 -10.84 4.11 -2.24
N GLU A 171 -9.92 4.60 -1.40
CA GLU A 171 -9.37 3.91 -0.23
C GLU A 171 -10.44 3.41 0.75
N PRO A 172 -11.49 4.19 1.09
CA PRO A 172 -12.54 3.69 1.97
C PRO A 172 -13.29 2.49 1.39
N ALA A 173 -13.52 2.47 0.06
CA ALA A 173 -14.17 1.36 -0.62
C ALA A 173 -13.25 0.12 -0.67
N ALA A 174 -11.96 0.30 -0.91
CA ALA A 174 -10.97 -0.78 -0.86
C ALA A 174 -10.89 -1.40 0.55
N LEU A 175 -10.84 -0.57 1.58
CA LEU A 175 -10.84 -1.00 2.99
C LEU A 175 -12.13 -1.73 3.39
N ALA A 176 -13.28 -1.34 2.85
CA ALA A 176 -14.54 -2.06 3.06
C ALA A 176 -14.52 -3.50 2.48
N GLY A 177 -13.67 -3.76 1.49
CA GLY A 177 -13.41 -5.08 0.90
C GLY A 177 -12.18 -5.79 1.46
N PHE A 178 -11.67 -5.38 2.64
CA PHE A 178 -10.44 -5.91 3.23
C PHE A 178 -10.63 -6.37 4.68
N SER A 179 -10.50 -7.65 4.91
CA SER A 179 -10.50 -8.24 6.25
C SER A 179 -9.12 -8.09 6.91
N ILE A 180 -8.78 -6.88 7.36
CA ILE A 180 -7.46 -6.55 7.93
C ILE A 180 -7.07 -7.49 9.09
N GLY A 181 -8.02 -7.92 9.91
CA GLY A 181 -7.78 -8.88 11.00
C GLY A 181 -7.34 -10.26 10.53
N ARG A 182 -7.62 -10.63 9.26
CA ARG A 182 -7.16 -11.88 8.64
C ARG A 182 -5.72 -11.77 8.17
N PHE A 183 -5.37 -10.68 7.51
CA PHE A 183 -4.06 -10.52 6.86
C PHE A 183 -3.03 -9.81 7.75
N GLN A 184 -3.49 -9.06 8.74
CA GLN A 184 -2.73 -8.47 9.85
C GLN A 184 -1.46 -7.70 9.41
N PRO A 185 -1.54 -6.67 8.54
CA PRO A 185 -0.37 -5.91 8.19
C PRO A 185 0.27 -5.26 9.42
N ALA A 186 1.59 -5.38 9.53
CA ALA A 186 2.32 -4.74 10.62
C ALA A 186 2.37 -3.22 10.43
N LEU A 187 2.35 -2.76 9.17
CA LEU A 187 2.28 -1.34 8.80
C LEU A 187 1.34 -1.18 7.60
N ALA A 188 0.48 -0.18 7.66
CA ALA A 188 -0.26 0.32 6.51
C ALA A 188 0.11 1.80 6.26
N CYS A 189 0.38 2.14 4.99
CA CYS A 189 0.55 3.50 4.48
C CYS A 189 -0.65 3.79 3.58
N VAL A 190 -1.39 4.86 3.84
CA VAL A 190 -2.62 5.20 3.11
C VAL A 190 -2.63 6.67 2.75
N GLU A 191 -2.82 6.97 1.47
CA GLU A 191 -2.93 8.35 1.01
C GLU A 191 -4.25 8.99 1.45
N ILE A 192 -4.18 10.31 1.75
CA ILE A 192 -5.33 11.07 2.28
C ILE A 192 -5.63 12.27 1.39
N HIS A 193 -6.71 12.18 0.62
CA HIS A 193 -7.14 13.24 -0.31
C HIS A 193 -7.99 14.33 0.32
N SER A 194 -8.68 14.05 1.43
CA SER A 194 -9.52 15.02 2.11
C SER A 194 -9.66 14.73 3.61
N ALA A 195 -10.12 15.73 4.36
CA ALA A 195 -10.38 15.55 5.79
C ALA A 195 -11.49 14.50 6.06
N GLU A 196 -12.46 14.35 5.16
CA GLU A 196 -13.53 13.35 5.26
C GLU A 196 -12.97 11.94 5.02
N HIS A 197 -12.19 11.74 3.97
CA HIS A 197 -11.48 10.49 3.72
C HIS A 197 -10.59 10.12 4.91
N GLY A 198 -9.81 11.06 5.42
CA GLY A 198 -8.95 10.83 6.56
C GLY A 198 -9.70 10.41 7.83
N ARG A 199 -10.92 10.89 8.05
CA ARG A 199 -11.76 10.42 9.16
C ARG A 199 -12.23 8.98 8.94
N ALA A 200 -12.80 8.68 7.77
CA ALA A 200 -13.29 7.33 7.44
C ALA A 200 -12.17 6.27 7.55
N ILE A 201 -10.98 6.58 7.02
CA ILE A 201 -9.81 5.71 7.09
C ILE A 201 -9.37 5.52 8.54
N SER A 202 -9.26 6.61 9.33
CA SER A 202 -8.86 6.51 10.74
C SER A 202 -9.87 5.73 11.59
N GLU A 203 -11.17 5.88 11.34
CA GLU A 203 -12.23 5.11 11.98
C GLU A 203 -12.10 3.62 11.65
N TYR A 204 -11.90 3.25 10.37
CA TYR A 204 -11.68 1.87 9.96
C TYR A 204 -10.51 1.24 10.74
N PHE A 205 -9.35 1.88 10.73
CA PHE A 205 -8.17 1.35 11.41
C PHE A 205 -8.36 1.24 12.93
N THR A 206 -8.98 2.25 13.56
CA THR A 206 -9.28 2.24 14.99
C THR A 206 -10.22 1.10 15.39
N LEU A 207 -11.29 0.88 14.61
CA LEU A 207 -12.25 -0.21 14.83
C LEU A 207 -11.57 -1.60 14.75
N HIS A 208 -10.49 -1.72 14.00
CA HIS A 208 -9.76 -2.97 13.83
C HIS A 208 -8.52 -3.08 14.75
N GLY A 209 -8.40 -2.21 15.75
CA GLY A 209 -7.31 -2.28 16.72
C GLY A 209 -5.96 -1.75 16.22
N TYR A 210 -5.99 -0.86 15.22
CA TYR A 210 -4.80 -0.13 14.76
C TYR A 210 -4.82 1.29 15.29
N ARG A 211 -3.65 1.91 15.35
CA ARG A 211 -3.50 3.33 15.64
C ARG A 211 -2.58 4.00 14.64
N GLU A 212 -2.80 5.27 14.41
CA GLU A 212 -1.95 6.10 13.57
C GLU A 212 -0.60 6.40 14.25
N ILE A 213 0.48 6.34 13.48
CA ILE A 213 1.83 6.78 13.87
C ILE A 213 1.94 8.27 13.57
N ILE A 214 1.34 9.10 14.44
CA ILE A 214 1.21 10.56 14.23
C ILE A 214 2.58 11.23 14.00
N ALA A 215 3.65 10.70 14.61
CA ALA A 215 5.00 11.24 14.44
C ALA A 215 5.47 11.26 12.98
N TYR A 216 4.96 10.38 12.12
CA TYR A 216 5.34 10.30 10.72
C TYR A 216 4.83 11.48 9.88
N ARG A 217 3.76 12.17 10.33
CA ARG A 217 3.27 13.39 9.68
C ARG A 217 4.30 14.52 9.60
N ALA A 218 5.35 14.46 10.40
CA ALA A 218 6.43 15.46 10.34
C ALA A 218 7.31 15.33 9.08
N MET A 219 7.27 14.16 8.42
CA MET A 219 8.06 13.86 7.23
C MET A 219 7.19 13.62 5.99
N ASP A 220 5.95 13.18 6.20
CA ASP A 220 5.00 12.87 5.15
C ASP A 220 3.65 13.51 5.50
N GLY A 221 3.29 14.54 4.73
CA GLY A 221 2.06 15.32 4.93
C GLY A 221 0.85 14.77 4.17
N ILE A 222 1.06 13.83 3.26
CA ILE A 222 0.04 13.30 2.36
C ILE A 222 -0.49 11.97 2.89
N ASN A 223 0.41 11.08 3.27
CA ASN A 223 0.06 9.75 3.75
C ASN A 223 -0.14 9.69 5.26
N ARG A 224 -0.91 8.71 5.70
CA ARG A 224 -1.01 8.30 7.10
C ARG A 224 -0.56 6.87 7.27
N TYR A 225 0.09 6.62 8.39
CA TYR A 225 0.68 5.35 8.73
C TYR A 225 -0.02 4.74 9.93
N PHE A 226 -0.49 3.50 9.78
CA PHE A 226 -1.22 2.79 10.82
C PHE A 226 -0.52 1.48 11.16
N ALA A 227 -0.47 1.15 12.44
CA ALA A 227 0.05 -0.12 12.90
C ALA A 227 -0.78 -0.67 14.07
N PRO A 228 -0.76 -1.99 14.35
CA PRO A 228 -1.51 -2.57 15.45
C PRO A 228 -1.25 -1.84 16.76
N ALA A 229 -2.31 -1.53 17.50
CA ALA A 229 -2.19 -0.98 18.85
C ALA A 229 -1.50 -2.01 19.78
N PRO A 230 -0.67 -1.57 20.75
CA PRO A 230 0.01 -2.45 21.69
C PRO A 230 -0.94 -3.22 22.61
#